data_15e3d2478596dfa1c5b8aff0e32f3c3d
#
_entry.id   15e3d2478596dfa1c5b8aff0e32f3c3d
#
_cell.length_a   1.000
_cell.length_b   1.000
_cell.length_c   1.000
_cell.angle_alpha   90.00
_cell.angle_beta   90.00
_cell.angle_gamma   90.00
#
_symmetry.space_group_name_H-M   'P 1'
#
loop_
_entity.id
_entity.type
_entity.pdbx_description
1 polymer ?
#
loop_
_entity_poly.entity_id
_entity_poly.type
_entity_poly.pdbx_seq_one_letter_code
_entity_poly.pdbx_strand_id
1 'polypeptide(L)'
;MKHKLLALLLGTSVILGACGGAEEPADEAADSTEGTTTASGDGEEIYQQNCIGCHGRNLEGASGPNLTEVGGKYDQAAIESIIINGQGNMPKGLLNEADAEVVASWLAEKK
;
A
#
# COMPACT_ATOMS: atom_id res chain seq x y z
N MET A 1 7.88 -14.16 -66.01
CA MET A 1 7.81 -12.87 -65.29
C MET A 1 6.70 -12.79 -64.26
N LYS A 2 6.17 -13.88 -63.81
CA LYS A 2 5.00 -13.85 -62.94
C LYS A 2 5.28 -14.27 -61.48
N HIS A 3 6.53 -14.50 -61.16
CA HIS A 3 6.88 -15.08 -59.88
C HIS A 3 7.68 -14.13 -58.96
N LYS A 4 7.80 -12.87 -59.38
CA LYS A 4 8.61 -11.93 -58.61
C LYS A 4 7.81 -11.00 -57.71
N LEU A 5 6.52 -11.16 -57.68
CA LEU A 5 5.65 -10.26 -56.88
C LEU A 5 5.08 -10.92 -55.62
N LEU A 6 5.45 -12.15 -55.34
CA LEU A 6 4.90 -12.85 -54.19
C LEU A 6 5.80 -12.82 -52.96
N ALA A 7 6.95 -12.18 -53.03
CA ALA A 7 7.91 -12.24 -51.95
C ALA A 7 7.89 -11.01 -51.03
N LEU A 8 6.96 -10.11 -51.26
CA LEU A 8 6.99 -8.82 -50.56
C LEU A 8 5.91 -8.64 -49.53
N LEU A 9 5.14 -9.68 -49.26
CA LEU A 9 4.00 -9.53 -48.32
C LEU A 9 4.15 -10.31 -47.04
N LEU A 10 5.31 -10.85 -46.76
CA LEU A 10 5.51 -11.62 -45.52
C LEU A 10 6.32 -10.91 -44.46
N GLY A 11 6.61 -9.65 -44.65
CA GLY A 11 7.53 -8.96 -43.77
C GLY A 11 6.96 -8.07 -42.70
N THR A 12 5.66 -7.94 -42.62
CA THR A 12 5.11 -6.87 -41.78
C THR A 12 4.30 -7.32 -40.58
N SER A 13 4.30 -8.58 -40.26
CA SER A 13 3.41 -9.09 -39.23
C SER A 13 4.04 -9.32 -37.85
N VAL A 14 5.28 -8.97 -37.69
CA VAL A 14 5.98 -9.38 -36.45
C VAL A 14 6.11 -8.28 -35.42
N ILE A 15 5.67 -7.09 -35.73
CA ILE A 15 5.97 -5.96 -34.84
C ILE A 15 4.91 -5.71 -33.80
N LEU A 16 3.74 -6.29 -33.92
CA LEU A 16 2.67 -5.99 -33.00
C LEU A 16 2.62 -6.86 -31.75
N GLY A 17 3.41 -7.90 -31.73
CA GLY A 17 3.35 -8.81 -30.60
C GLY A 17 4.23 -8.40 -29.43
N ALA A 18 5.10 -7.46 -29.65
CA ALA A 18 6.08 -7.14 -28.63
C ALA A 18 5.61 -6.08 -27.65
N CYS A 19 4.59 -5.36 -28.03
CA CYS A 19 4.18 -4.26 -27.17
C CYS A 19 3.19 -4.67 -26.11
N GLY A 20 2.52 -5.76 -26.33
CA GLY A 20 1.45 -6.09 -25.41
C GLY A 20 1.90 -6.73 -24.15
N GLY A 21 3.05 -7.31 -24.14
CA GLY A 21 3.45 -8.02 -22.96
C GLY A 21 4.37 -7.24 -22.09
N ALA A 22 4.70 -6.06 -22.48
CA ALA A 22 5.72 -5.38 -21.77
C ALA A 22 5.20 -4.63 -20.57
N GLU A 23 4.03 -4.14 -20.70
CA GLU A 23 3.60 -3.25 -19.69
C GLU A 23 3.13 -3.94 -18.47
N GLU A 24 2.41 -4.97 -18.63
CA GLU A 24 1.84 -5.55 -17.45
C GLU A 24 2.83 -6.09 -16.50
N PRO A 25 3.76 -6.86 -16.94
CA PRO A 25 4.69 -7.38 -15.97
C PRO A 25 5.50 -6.27 -15.32
N ALA A 26 5.65 -5.20 -16.00
CA ALA A 26 6.43 -4.16 -15.42
C ALA A 26 5.73 -3.54 -14.26
N ASP A 27 4.47 -3.47 -14.34
CA ASP A 27 3.76 -2.78 -13.34
C ASP A 27 3.81 -3.45 -12.03
N GLU A 28 3.47 -4.66 -12.02
CA GLU A 28 3.44 -5.31 -10.77
C GLU A 28 4.82 -5.42 -10.20
N ALA A 29 5.75 -5.63 -11.04
CA ALA A 29 7.08 -5.75 -10.52
C ALA A 29 7.49 -4.48 -9.84
N ALA A 30 7.05 -3.40 -10.38
CA ALA A 30 7.45 -2.16 -9.79
C ALA A 30 6.90 -2.03 -8.41
N ASP A 31 5.69 -2.38 -8.27
CA ASP A 31 5.10 -2.10 -7.02
C ASP A 31 5.67 -2.92 -5.94
N SER A 32 6.04 -4.10 -6.23
CA SER A 32 6.56 -4.93 -5.18
C SER A 32 7.80 -4.32 -4.57
N THR A 33 8.46 -3.46 -5.28
CA THR A 33 9.68 -2.92 -4.76
C THR A 33 9.42 -1.89 -3.72
N GLU A 34 8.35 -1.22 -3.85
CA GLU A 34 8.14 -0.14 -2.97
C GLU A 34 7.91 -0.59 -1.60
N GLY A 35 7.43 -1.74 -1.45
CA GLY A 35 7.21 -2.27 -0.13
C GLY A 35 8.38 -2.07 0.78
N THR A 36 9.54 -1.94 0.25
CA THR A 36 10.68 -1.73 1.11
C THR A 36 10.93 -0.28 1.41
N THR A 37 10.34 0.58 0.66
CA THR A 37 10.87 1.91 0.70
C THR A 37 10.34 2.74 1.82
N THR A 38 9.11 2.56 2.18
CA THR A 38 8.56 3.56 3.04
C THR A 38 7.43 3.01 3.85
N ALA A 39 7.77 2.18 4.79
CA ALA A 39 6.79 1.77 5.76
C ALA A 39 6.13 2.99 6.39
N SER A 40 6.88 4.08 6.50
CA SER A 40 6.33 5.31 7.05
C SER A 40 5.28 5.95 6.14
N GLY A 41 5.52 5.97 4.84
CA GLY A 41 4.55 6.52 3.90
C GLY A 41 3.32 5.66 3.78
N ASP A 42 3.53 4.36 3.72
CA ASP A 42 2.42 3.43 3.63
C ASP A 42 1.58 3.45 4.90
N GLY A 43 2.21 3.56 6.06
CA GLY A 43 1.50 3.64 7.34
C GLY A 43 0.61 4.86 7.42
N GLU A 44 1.09 6.00 6.95
CA GLU A 44 0.28 7.21 6.91
C GLU A 44 -0.90 7.06 5.95
N GLU A 45 -0.67 6.49 4.79
CA GLU A 45 -1.73 6.32 3.81
C GLU A 45 -2.83 5.40 4.34
N ILE A 46 -2.46 4.27 4.90
CA ILE A 46 -3.43 3.34 5.48
C ILE A 46 -4.20 4.02 6.61
N TYR A 47 -3.51 4.81 7.44
CA TYR A 47 -4.13 5.58 8.51
C TYR A 47 -5.17 6.56 7.95
N GLN A 48 -4.82 7.29 6.89
CA GLN A 48 -5.73 8.26 6.29
C GLN A 48 -6.98 7.61 5.73
N GLN A 49 -6.89 6.37 5.32
CA GLN A 49 -8.03 5.65 4.75
C GLN A 49 -8.93 5.03 5.81
N ASN A 50 -8.40 4.69 6.97
CA ASN A 50 -9.12 3.83 7.91
C ASN A 50 -9.31 4.41 9.30
N CYS A 51 -8.51 5.38 9.71
CA CYS A 51 -8.42 5.78 11.11
C CYS A 51 -8.88 7.22 11.39
N ILE A 52 -8.86 8.07 10.38
CA ILE A 52 -9.11 9.51 10.58
C ILE A 52 -10.52 9.80 11.08
N GLY A 53 -11.47 8.92 10.82
CA GLY A 53 -12.84 9.14 11.27
C GLY A 53 -12.97 9.24 12.78
N CYS A 54 -12.12 8.55 13.50
CA CYS A 54 -12.12 8.54 14.96
C CYS A 54 -10.95 9.28 15.57
N HIS A 55 -9.78 9.23 14.92
CA HIS A 55 -8.56 9.78 15.52
C HIS A 55 -8.13 11.12 14.94
N GLY A 56 -8.83 11.60 13.91
CA GLY A 56 -8.49 12.86 13.25
C GLY A 56 -7.43 12.71 12.19
N ARG A 57 -7.43 13.62 11.23
CA ARG A 57 -6.52 13.57 10.09
C ARG A 57 -5.07 13.80 10.51
N ASN A 58 -4.87 14.59 11.54
CA ASN A 58 -3.54 14.93 12.04
C ASN A 58 -3.27 14.28 13.40
N LEU A 59 -3.89 13.14 13.68
CA LEU A 59 -3.74 12.40 14.94
C LEU A 59 -4.30 13.13 16.15
N GLU A 60 -5.02 14.24 15.93
CA GLU A 60 -5.48 15.10 17.02
C GLU A 60 -6.57 14.49 17.90
N GLY A 61 -7.21 13.41 17.43
CA GLY A 61 -8.31 12.79 18.15
C GLY A 61 -9.65 13.39 17.75
N ALA A 62 -10.71 12.63 17.97
CA ALA A 62 -12.09 13.05 17.79
C ALA A 62 -12.96 12.17 18.69
N SER A 63 -13.70 11.21 18.12
CA SER A 63 -14.38 10.21 18.95
C SER A 63 -13.37 9.23 19.56
N GLY A 64 -12.21 9.05 18.94
CA GLY A 64 -11.10 8.30 19.50
C GLY A 64 -10.06 9.23 20.11
N PRO A 65 -9.10 8.69 20.83
CA PRO A 65 -8.10 9.52 21.51
C PRO A 65 -7.07 10.10 20.54
N ASN A 66 -6.38 11.12 21.02
CA ASN A 66 -5.26 11.75 20.33
C ASN A 66 -4.10 10.74 20.22
N LEU A 67 -3.49 10.65 19.05
CA LEU A 67 -2.41 9.73 18.76
C LEU A 67 -1.07 10.42 18.47
N THR A 68 -0.98 11.73 18.68
CA THR A 68 0.24 12.48 18.34
C THR A 68 1.47 12.02 19.11
N GLU A 69 1.29 11.40 20.25
CA GLU A 69 2.38 10.89 21.08
C GLU A 69 2.17 9.42 21.44
N VAL A 70 1.47 8.69 20.60
CA VAL A 70 1.08 7.32 20.93
C VAL A 70 2.29 6.39 21.03
N GLY A 71 3.34 6.63 20.23
CA GLY A 71 4.58 5.86 20.28
C GLY A 71 5.39 6.10 21.54
N GLY A 72 5.05 7.14 22.31
CA GLY A 72 5.64 7.34 23.63
C GLY A 72 4.93 6.54 24.73
N LYS A 73 3.72 6.06 24.45
CA LYS A 73 2.92 5.29 25.42
C LYS A 73 2.95 3.80 25.13
N TYR A 74 2.99 3.43 23.88
CA TYR A 74 2.92 2.03 23.43
C TYR A 74 4.01 1.76 22.41
N ASP A 75 4.58 0.55 22.44
CA ASP A 75 5.50 0.12 21.41
C ASP A 75 4.72 -0.39 20.19
N GLN A 76 5.42 -0.70 19.13
CA GLN A 76 4.80 -1.15 17.88
C GLN A 76 3.90 -2.38 18.10
N ALA A 77 4.37 -3.36 18.83
CA ALA A 77 3.63 -4.60 19.04
C ALA A 77 2.31 -4.34 19.80
N ALA A 78 2.34 -3.43 20.78
CA ALA A 78 1.15 -3.09 21.52
C ALA A 78 0.16 -2.32 20.64
N ILE A 79 0.64 -1.41 19.80
CA ILE A 79 -0.21 -0.65 18.89
C ILE A 79 -0.85 -1.61 17.88
N GLU A 80 -0.07 -2.52 17.31
CA GLU A 80 -0.57 -3.52 16.38
C GLU A 80 -1.67 -4.36 17.02
N SER A 81 -1.43 -4.84 18.23
CA SER A 81 -2.41 -5.63 18.96
C SER A 81 -3.71 -4.85 19.19
N ILE A 82 -3.63 -3.58 19.48
CA ILE A 82 -4.81 -2.73 19.66
C ILE A 82 -5.57 -2.59 18.35
N ILE A 83 -4.87 -2.42 17.23
CA ILE A 83 -5.51 -2.30 15.92
C ILE A 83 -6.25 -3.58 15.55
N ILE A 84 -5.64 -4.73 15.81
CA ILE A 84 -6.22 -6.02 15.45
C ILE A 84 -7.37 -6.41 16.39
N ASN A 85 -7.17 -6.27 17.67
CA ASN A 85 -8.09 -6.78 18.68
C ASN A 85 -9.07 -5.74 19.22
N GLY A 86 -8.84 -4.47 18.94
CA GLY A 86 -9.63 -3.40 19.48
C GLY A 86 -9.27 -3.09 20.92
N GLN A 87 -9.75 -1.96 21.43
CA GLN A 87 -9.57 -1.55 22.81
C GLN A 87 -10.65 -0.55 23.19
N GLY A 88 -11.36 -0.79 24.28
CA GLY A 88 -12.44 0.10 24.69
C GLY A 88 -13.50 0.20 23.60
N ASN A 89 -13.76 1.42 23.15
CA ASN A 89 -14.73 1.65 22.09
C ASN A 89 -14.15 1.46 20.68
N MET A 90 -12.87 1.22 20.56
CA MET A 90 -12.24 0.96 19.28
C MET A 90 -12.57 -0.47 18.82
N PRO A 91 -13.22 -0.64 17.66
CA PRO A 91 -13.59 -1.97 17.21
C PRO A 91 -12.38 -2.78 16.79
N LYS A 92 -12.53 -4.10 16.83
CA LYS A 92 -11.49 -5.01 16.37
C LYS A 92 -11.61 -5.23 14.87
N GLY A 93 -10.52 -5.68 14.27
CA GLY A 93 -10.55 -6.13 12.89
C GLY A 93 -10.67 -5.02 11.86
N LEU A 94 -10.20 -3.83 12.17
CA LEU A 94 -10.23 -2.71 11.24
C LEU A 94 -9.25 -2.90 10.09
N LEU A 95 -8.15 -3.58 10.34
CA LEU A 95 -7.11 -3.87 9.35
C LEU A 95 -6.73 -5.35 9.42
N ASN A 96 -6.18 -5.87 8.35
CA ASN A 96 -5.52 -7.18 8.37
C ASN A 96 -4.16 -7.03 9.09
N GLU A 97 -3.52 -8.17 9.38
CA GLU A 97 -2.27 -8.16 10.14
C GLU A 97 -1.15 -7.37 9.43
N ALA A 98 -1.03 -7.54 8.12
CA ALA A 98 0.03 -6.85 7.37
C ALA A 98 -0.12 -5.34 7.42
N ASP A 99 -1.33 -4.84 7.19
CA ASP A 99 -1.58 -3.40 7.23
C ASP A 99 -1.47 -2.88 8.66
N ALA A 100 -1.90 -3.67 9.63
CA ALA A 100 -1.80 -3.29 11.03
C ALA A 100 -0.34 -3.14 11.47
N GLU A 101 0.54 -4.03 11.01
CA GLU A 101 1.97 -3.93 11.29
C GLU A 101 2.55 -2.64 10.72
N VAL A 102 2.20 -2.29 9.49
CA VAL A 102 2.72 -1.09 8.81
C VAL A 102 2.25 0.16 9.54
N VAL A 103 0.97 0.25 9.87
CA VAL A 103 0.44 1.41 10.60
C VAL A 103 1.02 1.48 12.02
N ALA A 104 1.16 0.34 12.68
CA ALA A 104 1.72 0.32 14.03
C ALA A 104 3.17 0.80 14.05
N SER A 105 3.95 0.41 13.04
CA SER A 105 5.32 0.88 12.89
C SER A 105 5.36 2.40 12.74
N TRP A 106 4.52 2.93 11.88
CA TRP A 106 4.44 4.38 11.65
C TRP A 106 3.97 5.14 12.90
N LEU A 107 2.97 4.60 13.59
CA LEU A 107 2.46 5.24 14.82
C LEU A 107 3.47 5.17 15.96
N ALA A 108 4.27 4.12 16.03
CA ALA A 108 5.28 3.97 17.07
C ALA A 108 6.37 5.06 17.00
N GLU A 109 6.49 5.73 15.87
CA GLU A 109 7.42 6.85 15.71
C GLU A 109 6.86 8.16 16.28
N LYS A 110 5.58 8.24 16.61
CA LYS A 110 4.94 9.45 17.10
C LYS A 110 5.18 9.58 18.60
N LYS A 111 6.11 10.45 19.00
CA LYS A 111 6.53 10.60 20.40
C LYS A 111 6.43 12.03 20.87
#